data_e739ed6a18a704aa7c6932692da7f9be
#
_entry.id   e739ed6a18a704aa7c6932692da7f9be
#
_cell.length_a   1.000
_cell.length_b   1.000
_cell.length_c   1.000
_cell.angle_alpha   90.00
_cell.angle_beta   90.00
_cell.angle_gamma   90.00
#
_symmetry.space_group_name_H-M   'P 1'
#
loop_
_entity.id
_entity.type
_entity.pdbx_description
1 polymer ?
#
loop_
_entity_poly.entity_id
_entity_poly.type
_entity_poly.pdbx_seq_one_letter_code
_entity_poly.pdbx_strand_id
1 'polypeptide(L)'
;KEGADFFYKHLIDADVAINYYQWQMHSGLVGVHKHRIYNPVKQVKDNDPQGRFIKKYVPELRSLSSEQIVKPWEMSEQEQKQTGVQIGKNYPEPIVDHKTEARKARKFFKAKKGSAHAAFKDDELWRKASLSPRHDREKILEEASEQKSLDDY
;
A
#
# COMPACT_ATOMS: atom_id res chain seq x y z
N LYS A 1 4.04 -3.13 14.22
CA LYS A 1 4.26 -4.36 15.02
C LYS A 1 2.97 -5.18 15.15
N GLU A 2 1.86 -4.61 15.62
CA GLU A 2 0.57 -5.31 15.83
C GLU A 2 0.11 -6.09 14.59
N GLY A 3 0.10 -5.47 13.41
CA GLY A 3 -0.28 -6.14 12.17
C GLY A 3 0.66 -7.28 11.78
N ALA A 4 1.96 -7.11 11.97
CA ALA A 4 2.93 -8.17 11.73
C ALA A 4 2.75 -9.36 12.68
N ASP A 5 2.52 -9.07 13.96
CA ASP A 5 2.25 -10.08 14.97
C ASP A 5 0.92 -10.81 14.71
N PHE A 6 -0.10 -10.06 14.24
CA PHE A 6 -1.38 -10.64 13.85
C PHE A 6 -1.22 -11.61 12.67
N PHE A 7 -0.53 -11.19 11.61
CA PHE A 7 -0.27 -12.06 10.45
C PHE A 7 0.52 -13.31 10.84
N TYR A 8 1.58 -13.12 11.64
CA TYR A 8 2.39 -14.26 12.09
C TYR A 8 1.60 -15.31 12.85
N LYS A 9 0.59 -14.90 13.62
CA LYS A 9 -0.27 -15.82 14.38
C LYS A 9 -1.34 -16.52 13.55
N HIS A 10 -1.75 -15.93 12.42
CA HIS A 10 -2.92 -16.42 11.67
C HIS A 10 -2.59 -17.02 10.31
N LEU A 11 -1.44 -16.68 9.72
CA LEU A 11 -1.02 -17.29 8.46
C LEU A 11 -0.42 -18.66 8.70
N ILE A 12 -0.88 -19.66 7.93
CA ILE A 12 -0.39 -21.04 8.01
C ILE A 12 1.02 -21.21 7.42
N ASP A 13 1.43 -20.28 6.56
CA ASP A 13 2.72 -20.22 5.87
C ASP A 13 3.56 -19.02 6.36
N ALA A 14 3.37 -18.62 7.61
CA ALA A 14 4.06 -17.46 8.17
C ALA A 14 5.57 -17.68 8.23
N ASP A 15 6.30 -16.84 7.50
CA ASP A 15 7.76 -16.70 7.59
C ASP A 15 8.11 -15.43 8.35
N VAL A 16 8.94 -15.55 9.39
CA VAL A 16 9.31 -14.43 10.26
C VAL A 16 10.00 -13.33 9.49
N ALA A 17 11.00 -13.69 8.68
CA ALA A 17 11.82 -12.72 7.96
C ALA A 17 11.00 -11.99 6.90
N ILE A 18 10.23 -12.73 6.11
CA ILE A 18 9.37 -12.16 5.07
C ILE A 18 8.28 -11.28 5.68
N ASN A 19 7.56 -11.78 6.68
CA ASN A 19 6.43 -11.08 7.29
C ASN A 19 6.87 -9.73 7.90
N TYR A 20 7.81 -9.75 8.83
CA TYR A 20 8.23 -8.52 9.52
C TYR A 20 8.93 -7.54 8.61
N TYR A 21 9.72 -8.02 7.63
CA TYR A 21 10.36 -7.15 6.64
C TYR A 21 9.33 -6.47 5.74
N GLN A 22 8.31 -7.18 5.25
CA GLN A 22 7.26 -6.61 4.42
C GLN A 22 6.48 -5.52 5.17
N TRP A 23 6.14 -5.74 6.43
CA TRP A 23 5.48 -4.73 7.26
C TRP A 23 6.34 -3.49 7.47
N GLN A 24 7.66 -3.66 7.70
CA GLN A 24 8.60 -2.55 7.82
C GLN A 24 8.74 -1.78 6.49
N MET A 25 8.85 -2.50 5.38
CA MET A 25 8.95 -1.90 4.05
C MET A 25 7.71 -1.06 3.71
N HIS A 26 6.51 -1.58 3.97
CA HIS A 26 5.26 -0.86 3.70
C HIS A 26 4.99 0.30 4.67
N SER A 27 5.54 0.26 5.88
CA SER A 27 5.46 1.37 6.83
C SER A 27 6.47 2.50 6.55
N GLY A 28 7.35 2.33 5.55
CA GLY A 28 8.36 3.32 5.20
C GLY A 28 9.58 3.34 6.13
N LEU A 29 9.76 2.31 6.97
CA LEU A 29 10.90 2.20 7.89
C LEU A 29 12.17 1.69 7.20
N VAL A 30 12.04 1.08 6.03
CA VAL A 30 13.16 0.57 5.24
C VAL A 30 13.41 1.52 4.07
N GLY A 31 14.60 2.13 4.03
CA GLY A 31 14.96 3.15 3.03
C GLY A 31 15.27 2.63 1.61
N VAL A 32 15.30 1.30 1.42
CA VAL A 32 15.74 0.66 0.15
C VAL A 32 14.72 0.83 -0.98
N HIS A 33 13.44 0.98 -0.66
CA HIS A 33 12.39 1.12 -1.65
C HIS A 33 11.58 2.41 -1.47
N LYS A 34 11.18 3.02 -2.58
CA LYS A 34 10.21 4.10 -2.55
C LYS A 34 8.93 3.60 -1.87
N HIS A 35 8.34 4.45 -1.04
CA HIS A 35 7.08 4.13 -0.38
C HIS A 35 6.01 3.76 -1.43
N ARG A 36 5.49 2.55 -1.34
CA ARG A 36 4.46 2.02 -2.26
C ARG A 36 3.10 2.09 -1.57
N ILE A 37 2.15 2.70 -2.23
CA ILE A 37 0.75 2.72 -1.81
C ILE A 37 -0.03 1.91 -2.84
N TYR A 38 -0.51 0.74 -2.43
CA TYR A 38 -1.33 -0.11 -3.30
C TYR A 38 -2.75 0.45 -3.40
N ASN A 39 -3.32 0.35 -4.59
CA ASN A 39 -4.70 0.72 -4.84
C ASN A 39 -5.56 -0.56 -4.89
N PRO A 40 -6.44 -0.81 -3.91
CA PRO A 40 -7.27 -2.01 -3.86
C PRO A 40 -8.14 -2.19 -5.11
N VAL A 41 -8.72 -1.10 -5.62
CA VAL A 41 -9.52 -1.11 -6.86
C VAL A 41 -8.71 -1.58 -8.06
N LYS A 42 -7.46 -1.08 -8.17
CA LYS A 42 -6.55 -1.53 -9.23
C LYS A 42 -6.18 -3.01 -9.07
N GLN A 43 -5.94 -3.46 -7.83
CA GLN A 43 -5.62 -4.87 -7.55
C GLN A 43 -6.76 -5.80 -7.99
N VAL A 44 -8.01 -5.44 -7.74
CA VAL A 44 -9.16 -6.23 -8.21
C VAL A 44 -9.20 -6.27 -9.74
N LYS A 45 -9.06 -5.12 -10.40
CA LYS A 45 -9.09 -5.04 -11.87
C LYS A 45 -7.99 -5.85 -12.55
N ASP A 46 -6.79 -5.84 -11.97
CA ASP A 46 -5.61 -6.50 -12.56
C ASP A 46 -5.59 -8.02 -12.25
N ASN A 47 -6.04 -8.46 -11.07
CA ASN A 47 -5.85 -9.83 -10.60
C ASN A 47 -7.15 -10.65 -10.49
N ASP A 48 -8.29 -9.99 -10.32
CA ASP A 48 -9.62 -10.65 -10.23
C ASP A 48 -10.70 -9.89 -11.01
N PRO A 49 -10.50 -9.61 -12.31
CA PRO A 49 -11.40 -8.76 -13.09
C PRO A 49 -12.83 -9.27 -13.18
N GLN A 50 -13.06 -10.56 -12.93
CA GLN A 50 -14.38 -11.18 -12.90
C GLN A 50 -14.94 -11.34 -11.48
N GLY A 51 -14.19 -10.95 -10.46
CA GLY A 51 -14.59 -11.05 -9.06
C GLY A 51 -14.75 -12.49 -8.54
N ARG A 52 -14.08 -13.46 -9.17
CA ARG A 52 -14.21 -14.89 -8.78
C ARG A 52 -13.68 -15.15 -7.38
N PHE A 53 -12.52 -14.60 -7.07
CA PHE A 53 -11.90 -14.71 -5.75
C PHE A 53 -12.76 -13.99 -4.70
N ILE A 54 -13.17 -12.76 -5.00
CA ILE A 54 -14.03 -12.00 -4.08
C ILE A 54 -15.34 -12.74 -3.82
N LYS A 55 -16.03 -13.20 -4.84
CA LYS A 55 -17.31 -13.96 -4.70
C LYS A 55 -17.15 -15.25 -3.90
N LYS A 56 -15.98 -15.86 -3.95
CA LYS A 56 -15.68 -17.08 -3.19
C LYS A 56 -15.53 -16.78 -1.69
N TYR A 57 -14.82 -15.73 -1.34
CA TYR A 57 -14.42 -15.44 0.04
C TYR A 57 -15.24 -14.35 0.72
N VAL A 58 -16.02 -13.57 -0.04
CA VAL A 58 -16.95 -12.55 0.46
C VAL A 58 -18.35 -12.88 -0.06
N PRO A 59 -19.07 -13.81 0.61
CA PRO A 59 -20.36 -14.31 0.13
C PRO A 59 -21.41 -13.23 -0.10
N GLU A 60 -21.34 -12.13 0.65
CA GLU A 60 -22.25 -10.99 0.57
C GLU A 60 -22.20 -10.31 -0.80
N LEU A 61 -21.09 -10.40 -1.50
CA LEU A 61 -20.88 -9.76 -2.81
C LEU A 61 -21.15 -10.70 -4.01
N ARG A 62 -21.64 -11.92 -3.78
CA ARG A 62 -21.84 -12.92 -4.85
C ARG A 62 -22.81 -12.49 -5.94
N SER A 63 -23.81 -11.69 -5.59
CA SER A 63 -24.82 -11.20 -6.52
C SER A 63 -24.34 -10.07 -7.43
N LEU A 64 -23.19 -9.47 -7.12
CA LEU A 64 -22.69 -8.33 -7.89
C LEU A 64 -22.13 -8.74 -9.24
N SER A 65 -22.27 -7.86 -10.23
CA SER A 65 -21.58 -7.96 -11.50
C SER A 65 -20.07 -7.76 -11.35
N SER A 66 -19.29 -8.07 -12.37
CA SER A 66 -17.85 -7.81 -12.39
C SER A 66 -17.48 -6.33 -12.29
N GLU A 67 -18.36 -5.43 -12.72
CA GLU A 67 -18.16 -3.99 -12.59
C GLU A 67 -18.48 -3.49 -11.19
N GLN A 68 -19.62 -3.91 -10.65
CA GLN A 68 -20.07 -3.52 -9.31
C GLN A 68 -19.15 -4.02 -8.20
N ILE A 69 -18.58 -5.22 -8.35
CA ILE A 69 -17.73 -5.84 -7.31
C ILE A 69 -16.41 -5.09 -7.09
N VAL A 70 -15.97 -4.31 -8.08
CA VAL A 70 -14.75 -3.50 -7.99
C VAL A 70 -14.91 -2.33 -7.03
N LYS A 71 -16.13 -1.77 -6.97
CA LYS A 71 -16.47 -0.62 -6.13
C LYS A 71 -17.92 -0.70 -5.65
N PRO A 72 -18.26 -1.61 -4.76
CA PRO A 72 -19.63 -1.83 -4.31
C PRO A 72 -20.28 -0.56 -3.75
N TRP A 73 -19.51 0.31 -3.14
CA TRP A 73 -19.97 1.57 -2.54
C TRP A 73 -20.38 2.66 -3.55
N GLU A 74 -20.08 2.49 -4.83
CA GLU A 74 -20.53 3.40 -5.91
C GLU A 74 -21.88 3.00 -6.50
N MET A 75 -22.49 1.89 -6.05
CA MET A 75 -23.80 1.45 -6.50
C MET A 75 -24.89 2.42 -6.09
N SER A 76 -25.80 2.72 -7.04
CA SER A 76 -27.03 3.46 -6.78
C SER A 76 -27.96 2.69 -5.84
N GLU A 77 -28.90 3.37 -5.20
CA GLU A 77 -29.92 2.73 -4.35
C GLU A 77 -30.73 1.66 -5.11
N GLN A 78 -30.98 1.88 -6.41
CA GLN A 78 -31.69 0.91 -7.23
C GLN A 78 -30.87 -0.36 -7.44
N GLU A 79 -29.59 -0.25 -7.74
CA GLU A 79 -28.68 -1.38 -7.87
C GLU A 79 -28.53 -2.14 -6.56
N GLN A 80 -28.42 -1.44 -5.44
CA GLN A 80 -28.35 -2.05 -4.10
C GLN A 80 -29.61 -2.87 -3.80
N LYS A 81 -30.79 -2.36 -4.17
CA LYS A 81 -32.07 -3.10 -4.03
C LYS A 81 -32.14 -4.33 -4.94
N GLN A 82 -31.66 -4.22 -6.17
CA GLN A 82 -31.68 -5.33 -7.14
C GLN A 82 -30.70 -6.45 -6.76
N THR A 83 -29.53 -6.09 -6.27
CA THR A 83 -28.49 -7.05 -5.88
C THR A 83 -28.65 -7.61 -4.48
N GLY A 84 -29.44 -6.93 -3.64
CA GLY A 84 -29.61 -7.26 -2.22
C GLY A 84 -28.44 -6.80 -1.35
N VAL A 85 -27.41 -6.15 -1.94
CA VAL A 85 -26.24 -5.63 -1.21
C VAL A 85 -26.50 -4.19 -0.82
N GLN A 86 -26.65 -3.93 0.47
CA GLN A 86 -26.92 -2.61 1.02
C GLN A 86 -25.70 -2.09 1.78
N ILE A 87 -25.06 -1.06 1.22
CA ILE A 87 -23.89 -0.43 1.83
C ILE A 87 -24.29 0.25 3.15
N GLY A 88 -23.49 0.02 4.19
CA GLY A 88 -23.78 0.49 5.56
C GLY A 88 -24.74 -0.40 6.35
N LYS A 89 -25.29 -1.49 5.76
CA LYS A 89 -26.21 -2.41 6.43
C LYS A 89 -25.68 -3.84 6.44
N ASN A 90 -25.73 -4.53 5.30
CA ASN A 90 -25.21 -5.90 5.17
C ASN A 90 -23.83 -5.98 4.53
N TYR A 91 -23.31 -4.86 4.01
CA TYR A 91 -21.94 -4.68 3.61
C TYR A 91 -21.43 -3.33 4.12
N PRO A 92 -20.22 -3.25 4.70
CA PRO A 92 -19.75 -2.02 5.33
C PRO A 92 -19.48 -0.90 4.31
N GLU A 93 -19.59 0.34 4.77
CA GLU A 93 -19.10 1.51 4.05
C GLU A 93 -17.58 1.51 3.98
N PRO A 94 -16.96 2.17 2.98
CA PRO A 94 -15.52 2.39 2.96
C PRO A 94 -15.05 3.13 4.21
N ILE A 95 -14.05 2.58 4.89
CA ILE A 95 -13.48 3.19 6.11
C ILE A 95 -12.77 4.50 5.77
N VAL A 96 -12.18 4.58 4.57
CA VAL A 96 -11.41 5.73 4.09
C VAL A 96 -11.61 5.92 2.58
N ASP A 97 -11.51 7.17 2.11
CA ASP A 97 -11.31 7.43 0.69
C ASP A 97 -9.85 7.21 0.31
N HIS A 98 -9.59 6.13 -0.41
CA HIS A 98 -8.23 5.71 -0.79
C HIS A 98 -7.47 6.81 -1.54
N LYS A 99 -8.11 7.55 -2.45
CA LYS A 99 -7.46 8.60 -3.26
C LYS A 99 -6.96 9.75 -2.39
N THR A 100 -7.79 10.16 -1.45
CA THR A 100 -7.46 11.23 -0.49
C THR A 100 -6.36 10.80 0.46
N GLU A 101 -6.47 9.61 1.04
CA GLU A 101 -5.47 9.11 2.00
C GLU A 101 -4.13 8.80 1.32
N ALA A 102 -4.13 8.24 0.12
CA ALA A 102 -2.91 8.05 -0.66
C ALA A 102 -2.20 9.38 -0.97
N ARG A 103 -2.95 10.44 -1.27
CA ARG A 103 -2.39 11.79 -1.49
C ARG A 103 -1.78 12.37 -0.21
N LYS A 104 -2.47 12.24 0.94
CA LYS A 104 -1.95 12.67 2.24
C LYS A 104 -0.66 11.92 2.60
N ALA A 105 -0.64 10.60 2.44
CA ALA A 105 0.52 9.77 2.71
C ALA A 105 1.72 10.17 1.83
N ARG A 106 1.52 10.34 0.51
CA ARG A 106 2.59 10.82 -0.39
C ARG A 106 3.15 12.18 0.04
N LYS A 107 2.28 13.13 0.39
CA LYS A 107 2.69 14.44 0.89
C LYS A 107 3.52 14.33 2.18
N PHE A 108 3.08 13.49 3.12
CA PHE A 108 3.80 13.24 4.36
C PHE A 108 5.20 12.67 4.10
N PHE A 109 5.31 11.62 3.29
CA PHE A 109 6.60 11.01 2.98
C PHE A 109 7.51 11.93 2.16
N LYS A 110 6.95 12.72 1.23
CA LYS A 110 7.72 13.74 0.49
C LYS A 110 8.31 14.79 1.44
N ALA A 111 7.54 15.25 2.42
CA ALA A 111 8.02 16.22 3.42
C ALA A 111 9.14 15.66 4.32
N LYS A 112 9.14 14.34 4.59
CA LYS A 112 10.18 13.67 5.40
C LYS A 112 11.43 13.29 4.61
N LYS A 113 11.36 13.25 3.28
CA LYS A 113 12.48 12.87 2.41
C LYS A 113 13.71 13.77 2.59
N GLY A 114 13.52 15.07 2.82
CA GLY A 114 14.62 16.01 3.06
C GLY A 114 15.45 15.69 4.30
N SER A 115 14.84 15.25 5.39
CA SER A 115 15.55 14.87 6.61
C SER A 115 16.30 13.54 6.45
N ALA A 116 15.73 12.58 5.69
CA ALA A 116 16.42 11.35 5.34
C ALA A 116 17.67 11.61 4.47
N HIS A 117 17.58 12.54 3.51
CA HIS A 117 18.72 12.90 2.66
C HIS A 117 19.88 13.53 3.45
N ALA A 118 19.59 14.33 4.48
CA ALA A 118 20.61 14.85 5.39
C ALA A 118 21.32 13.71 6.16
N ALA A 119 20.57 12.70 6.60
CA ALA A 119 21.12 11.53 7.27
C ALA A 119 22.04 10.69 6.35
N PHE A 120 21.76 10.62 5.04
CA PHE A 120 22.66 9.94 4.09
C PHE A 120 24.00 10.64 3.89
N LYS A 121 24.12 11.92 4.25
CA LYS A 121 25.38 12.67 4.20
C LYS A 121 26.25 12.45 5.43
N ASP A 122 25.70 11.89 6.50
CA ASP A 122 26.42 11.56 7.73
C ASP A 122 27.22 10.26 7.54
N ASP A 123 28.55 10.37 7.58
CA ASP A 123 29.45 9.25 7.35
C ASP A 123 29.37 8.19 8.44
N GLU A 124 29.15 8.57 9.68
CA GLU A 124 29.02 7.64 10.80
C GLU A 124 27.72 6.86 10.72
N LEU A 125 26.61 7.56 10.39
CA LEU A 125 25.32 6.93 10.19
C LEU A 125 25.33 5.98 8.99
N TRP A 126 25.93 6.41 7.88
CA TRP A 126 26.08 5.56 6.70
C TRP A 126 26.84 4.27 6.99
N ARG A 127 27.99 4.37 7.68
CA ARG A 127 28.80 3.20 8.04
C ARG A 127 28.07 2.24 8.97
N LYS A 128 27.25 2.75 9.89
CA LYS A 128 26.45 1.93 10.81
C LYS A 128 25.21 1.32 10.16
N ALA A 129 24.56 2.03 9.22
CA ALA A 129 23.31 1.63 8.62
C ALA A 129 23.45 0.90 7.28
N SER A 130 24.62 1.00 6.63
CA SER A 130 24.86 0.31 5.36
C SER A 130 25.06 -1.18 5.58
N LEU A 131 24.09 -1.97 5.12
CA LEU A 131 24.08 -3.42 5.25
C LEU A 131 24.75 -4.15 4.07
N SER A 132 25.19 -3.43 3.03
CA SER A 132 25.74 -4.07 1.83
C SER A 132 26.67 -3.16 1.05
N PRO A 133 27.83 -3.68 0.60
CA PRO A 133 28.70 -2.99 -0.34
C PRO A 133 28.07 -2.75 -1.73
N ARG A 134 26.86 -3.26 -1.98
CA ARG A 134 26.13 -3.05 -3.24
C ARG A 134 25.46 -1.68 -3.35
N HIS A 135 25.39 -0.91 -2.26
CA HIS A 135 24.83 0.43 -2.28
C HIS A 135 25.98 1.43 -2.43
N ASP A 136 26.19 1.85 -3.65
CA ASP A 136 27.09 2.95 -3.94
C ASP A 136 26.45 4.25 -3.44
N ARG A 137 27.07 4.86 -2.43
CA ARG A 137 26.59 6.09 -1.80
C ARG A 137 26.52 7.24 -2.79
N GLU A 138 27.52 7.37 -3.65
CA GLU A 138 27.60 8.45 -4.64
C GLU A 138 26.44 8.33 -5.64
N LYS A 139 26.21 7.13 -6.15
CA LYS A 139 25.09 6.85 -7.05
C LYS A 139 23.73 7.15 -6.43
N ILE A 140 23.52 6.78 -5.15
CA ILE A 140 22.27 7.07 -4.43
C ILE A 140 22.07 8.58 -4.25
N LEU A 141 23.14 9.32 -3.99
CA LEU A 141 23.11 10.78 -3.84
C LEU A 141 22.88 11.48 -5.17
N GLU A 142 23.44 10.98 -6.27
CA GLU A 142 23.19 11.46 -7.64
C GLU A 142 21.74 11.24 -8.08
N GLU A 143 21.24 10.02 -7.98
CA GLU A 143 19.85 9.68 -8.31
C GLU A 143 18.84 10.51 -7.50
N ALA A 144 19.17 10.82 -6.25
CA ALA A 144 18.34 11.69 -5.41
C ALA A 144 18.42 13.17 -5.81
N SER A 145 19.51 13.62 -6.42
CA SER A 145 19.67 15.00 -6.94
C SER A 145 18.96 15.19 -8.28
N GLU A 146 19.07 14.22 -9.19
CA GLU A 146 18.39 14.23 -10.49
C GLU A 146 16.85 14.21 -10.34
N GLN A 147 16.35 13.45 -9.36
CA GLN A 147 14.92 13.36 -9.09
C GLN A 147 14.35 14.65 -8.51
N LYS A 148 15.17 15.49 -7.90
CA LYS A 148 14.79 16.84 -7.45
C LYS A 148 14.56 17.79 -8.61
N SER A 149 15.32 17.64 -9.69
CA SER A 149 15.19 18.48 -10.88
C SER A 149 13.97 18.13 -11.74
N LEU A 150 13.48 16.88 -11.66
CA LEU A 150 12.30 16.42 -12.38
C LEU A 150 10.96 16.68 -11.62
N ASP A 151 11.03 16.87 -10.30
CA ASP A 151 9.85 17.16 -9.47
C ASP A 151 9.54 18.68 -9.40
N ASP A 152 10.42 19.53 -9.95
CA ASP A 152 10.26 21.00 -10.01
C ASP A 152 9.63 21.48 -11.36
N TYR A 153 9.27 20.55 -12.26
CA TYR A 153 8.48 20.77 -13.47
C TYR A 153 7.09 20.12 -13.29
#